data_cc3e3787d7f3b4b8d214efba683ecc77
#
_entry.id   cc3e3787d7f3b4b8d214efba683ecc77
#
_cell.length_a   1.000
_cell.length_b   1.000
_cell.length_c   1.000
_cell.angle_alpha   90.00
_cell.angle_beta   90.00
_cell.angle_gamma   90.00
#
_symmetry.space_group_name_H-M   'P 1'
#
loop_
_entity.id
_entity.type
_entity.pdbx_description
1 polymer ?
#
loop_
_entity_poly.entity_id
_entity_poly.type
_entity_poly.pdbx_seq_one_letter_code
_entity_poly.pdbx_strand_id
1 'polypeptide(L)'
;MLKKIFWLLCLPFFVITAAAQGLTGAWSGKLSVQGMQLTLVLHVSKDAAGKDVCTLDSPDQSVRGMPAEVNLITDDSLSISAPMIGAAYAGKLEGGVLKGVFRQVGYAFPLNLERGEAPIYRPQEPSPPYPYETKEVTFTNPAAGATLSGTLCYPQATGGKRKVPVVLMVSGSGQQNRDEEIFDHKPFLVIADCLAQMGIASLRYDDRGTGKSTGDASRSTMFDNAADALAGLQYLRSQSDFGPVGILGHSEGGCIAFILAAQGKADFIVSLAGSGVKGDSILLEQLRVMLGGQGSQADTDAFCKVMKAVYAYKASHPQVDNPDEVVNNILQQTQTKLNVGQKSSIIDFLKSDNPWLQSFISTDMADYVKQTRCPVMAVNGEKDVQVAAKPNLDAFRRLLPANKLNLIREYAGLNHLFQHCTTGKPTEYRQIDETISFEVVQDIIDWIKSLPAPNK
;
A
#
# COMPACT_ATOMS: atom_id res chain seq x y z
N MET A 1 -4.64 21.50 33.95
CA MET A 1 -5.28 20.18 33.86
C MET A 1 -6.11 20.15 32.58
N LEU A 2 -5.52 19.85 31.43
CA LEU A 2 -6.22 19.73 30.14
C LEU A 2 -6.03 18.32 29.63
N LYS A 3 -7.15 17.62 29.41
CA LYS A 3 -7.21 16.27 28.87
C LYS A 3 -6.88 16.33 27.38
N LYS A 4 -5.74 15.70 27.00
CA LYS A 4 -5.40 15.39 25.62
C LYS A 4 -6.29 14.25 25.16
N ILE A 5 -7.17 14.47 24.20
CA ILE A 5 -7.89 13.42 23.48
C ILE A 5 -7.12 13.20 22.19
N PHE A 6 -6.34 12.13 22.21
CA PHE A 6 -5.68 11.54 21.06
C PHE A 6 -6.70 10.60 20.39
N TRP A 7 -7.09 10.87 19.16
CA TRP A 7 -7.76 9.87 18.31
C TRP A 7 -6.70 8.98 17.68
N LEU A 8 -6.16 8.07 18.49
CA LEU A 8 -5.63 6.82 17.99
C LEU A 8 -6.83 5.92 17.71
N LEU A 9 -6.85 5.25 16.57
CA LEU A 9 -7.57 3.99 16.40
C LEU A 9 -6.94 2.99 17.39
N CYS A 10 -7.30 3.10 18.66
CA CYS A 10 -7.07 2.07 19.65
C CYS A 10 -7.99 0.91 19.29
N LEU A 11 -7.47 -0.07 18.58
CA LEU A 11 -7.94 -1.44 18.77
C LEU A 11 -7.85 -1.71 20.29
N PRO A 12 -8.94 -2.06 20.96
CA PRO A 12 -8.86 -2.45 22.35
C PRO A 12 -7.96 -3.69 22.41
N PHE A 13 -6.84 -3.57 23.11
CA PHE A 13 -6.17 -4.74 23.65
C PHE A 13 -7.16 -5.41 24.62
N PHE A 14 -7.99 -6.29 24.10
CA PHE A 14 -8.65 -7.26 24.94
C PHE A 14 -7.55 -8.18 25.47
N VAL A 15 -7.16 -7.97 26.73
CA VAL A 15 -6.60 -9.04 27.53
C VAL A 15 -7.71 -10.06 27.67
N ILE A 16 -7.78 -11.00 26.73
CA ILE A 16 -8.67 -12.14 26.82
C ILE A 16 -8.09 -13.03 27.91
N THR A 17 -8.71 -12.97 29.08
CA THR A 17 -8.62 -14.06 30.06
C THR A 17 -8.93 -15.34 29.29
N ALA A 18 -8.07 -16.35 29.41
CA ALA A 18 -8.23 -17.68 28.83
C ALA A 18 -9.45 -18.39 29.46
N ALA A 19 -10.65 -17.97 29.06
CA ALA A 19 -11.85 -18.77 29.12
C ALA A 19 -11.83 -19.66 27.89
N ALA A 20 -12.15 -20.94 28.02
CA ALA A 20 -12.12 -21.96 26.98
C ALA A 20 -12.72 -21.42 25.67
N GLN A 21 -11.90 -20.84 24.81
CA GLN A 21 -12.28 -20.57 23.43
C GLN A 21 -12.32 -21.93 22.75
N GLY A 22 -13.53 -22.41 22.44
CA GLY A 22 -13.73 -23.62 21.66
C GLY A 22 -12.93 -23.59 20.35
N LEU A 23 -13.07 -24.59 19.52
CA LEU A 23 -12.25 -24.72 18.28
C LEU A 23 -12.56 -23.67 17.21
N THR A 24 -13.42 -22.69 17.46
CA THR A 24 -13.71 -21.56 16.56
C THR A 24 -12.46 -20.70 16.35
N GLY A 25 -12.23 -20.27 15.10
CA GLY A 25 -11.07 -19.46 14.69
C GLY A 25 -10.25 -20.16 13.62
N ALA A 26 -9.10 -19.56 13.29
CA ALA A 26 -8.16 -20.12 12.34
C ALA A 26 -7.19 -21.10 13.03
N TRP A 27 -6.83 -22.15 12.31
CA TRP A 27 -5.89 -23.20 12.71
C TRP A 27 -4.96 -23.52 11.55
N SER A 28 -3.67 -23.33 11.69
CA SER A 28 -2.72 -23.50 10.60
C SER A 28 -1.60 -24.47 10.92
N GLY A 29 -1.08 -25.17 9.91
CA GLY A 29 0.05 -26.10 10.06
C GLY A 29 0.65 -26.53 8.74
N LYS A 30 1.79 -27.24 8.82
CA LYS A 30 2.52 -27.74 7.68
C LYS A 30 2.24 -29.22 7.45
N LEU A 31 1.69 -29.55 6.29
CA LEU A 31 1.50 -30.91 5.80
C LEU A 31 2.73 -31.32 5.00
N SER A 32 3.40 -32.42 5.42
CA SER A 32 4.56 -32.96 4.70
C SER A 32 4.12 -34.07 3.74
N VAL A 33 4.32 -33.86 2.43
CA VAL A 33 3.99 -34.85 1.38
C VAL A 33 5.20 -35.04 0.49
N GLN A 34 5.78 -36.24 0.49
CA GLN A 34 6.91 -36.64 -0.39
C GLN A 34 8.10 -35.65 -0.37
N GLY A 35 8.41 -35.08 0.80
CA GLY A 35 9.51 -34.12 0.97
C GLY A 35 9.14 -32.65 0.70
N MET A 36 7.95 -32.38 0.19
CA MET A 36 7.38 -31.02 0.10
C MET A 36 6.58 -30.69 1.36
N GLN A 37 6.56 -29.41 1.73
CA GLN A 37 5.71 -28.91 2.80
C GLN A 37 4.62 -28.01 2.23
N LEU A 38 3.37 -28.33 2.52
CA LEU A 38 2.20 -27.52 2.16
C LEU A 38 1.58 -26.93 3.42
N THR A 39 1.33 -25.66 3.40
CA THR A 39 0.59 -24.98 4.48
C THR A 39 -0.89 -25.25 4.30
N LEU A 40 -1.55 -25.72 5.35
CA LEU A 40 -3.00 -25.83 5.41
C LEU A 40 -3.54 -24.92 6.52
N VAL A 41 -4.67 -24.25 6.25
CA VAL A 41 -5.37 -23.43 7.24
C VAL A 41 -6.84 -23.84 7.27
N LEU A 42 -7.35 -24.16 8.44
CA LEU A 42 -8.77 -24.38 8.69
C LEU A 42 -9.38 -23.15 9.34
N HIS A 43 -10.43 -22.60 8.77
CA HIS A 43 -11.22 -21.52 9.36
C HIS A 43 -12.53 -22.10 9.88
N VAL A 44 -12.64 -22.24 11.18
CA VAL A 44 -13.83 -22.75 11.86
C VAL A 44 -14.66 -21.57 12.36
N SER A 45 -15.92 -21.47 11.96
CA SER A 45 -16.81 -20.36 12.33
C SER A 45 -18.25 -20.84 12.46
N LYS A 46 -19.15 -19.91 12.80
CA LYS A 46 -20.61 -20.14 12.77
C LYS A 46 -21.24 -19.29 11.67
N ASP A 47 -22.15 -19.87 10.92
CA ASP A 47 -22.95 -19.12 9.96
C ASP A 47 -24.03 -18.26 10.64
N ALA A 48 -24.80 -17.51 9.84
CA ALA A 48 -25.86 -16.65 10.36
C ALA A 48 -26.98 -17.40 11.12
N ALA A 49 -27.10 -18.72 10.92
CA ALA A 49 -28.04 -19.59 11.62
C ALA A 49 -27.41 -20.23 12.87
N GLY A 50 -26.14 -19.93 13.18
CA GLY A 50 -25.41 -20.49 14.32
C GLY A 50 -24.84 -21.89 14.09
N LYS A 51 -24.92 -22.42 12.87
CA LYS A 51 -24.36 -23.72 12.49
C LYS A 51 -22.84 -23.58 12.29
N ASP A 52 -22.10 -24.60 12.77
CA ASP A 52 -20.65 -24.67 12.54
C ASP A 52 -20.34 -24.90 11.06
N VAL A 53 -19.47 -24.06 10.53
CA VAL A 53 -18.96 -24.11 9.15
C VAL A 53 -17.44 -24.08 9.16
N CYS A 54 -16.83 -24.69 8.16
CA CYS A 54 -15.38 -24.69 8.00
C CYS A 54 -15.01 -24.41 6.55
N THR A 55 -13.90 -23.69 6.34
CA THR A 55 -13.22 -23.62 5.06
C THR A 55 -11.77 -24.05 5.23
N LEU A 56 -11.20 -24.57 4.14
CA LEU A 56 -9.82 -25.00 4.04
C LEU A 56 -9.08 -24.11 3.05
N ASP A 57 -7.93 -23.59 3.47
CA ASP A 57 -6.98 -22.91 2.59
C ASP A 57 -5.72 -23.74 2.42
N SER A 58 -5.13 -23.67 1.23
CA SER A 58 -3.76 -24.11 0.94
C SER A 58 -3.03 -22.97 0.21
N PRO A 59 -2.45 -22.02 0.95
CA PRO A 59 -1.81 -20.82 0.35
C PRO A 59 -0.71 -21.17 -0.65
N ASP A 60 0.09 -22.19 -0.36
CA ASP A 60 1.18 -22.64 -1.25
C ASP A 60 0.66 -23.21 -2.60
N GLN A 61 -0.64 -23.45 -2.72
CA GLN A 61 -1.33 -23.91 -3.92
C GLN A 61 -2.36 -22.88 -4.44
N SER A 62 -2.32 -21.64 -3.93
CA SER A 62 -3.27 -20.56 -4.27
C SER A 62 -4.74 -20.95 -4.05
N VAL A 63 -5.02 -21.85 -3.10
CA VAL A 63 -6.37 -22.27 -2.74
C VAL A 63 -6.81 -21.53 -1.49
N ARG A 64 -7.96 -20.84 -1.57
CA ARG A 64 -8.56 -20.11 -0.45
C ARG A 64 -10.06 -20.34 -0.36
N GLY A 65 -10.57 -20.38 0.87
CA GLY A 65 -12.00 -20.46 1.14
C GLY A 65 -12.67 -21.72 0.62
N MET A 66 -11.94 -22.82 0.40
CA MET A 66 -12.52 -24.08 -0.07
C MET A 66 -13.52 -24.59 0.98
N PRO A 67 -14.80 -24.82 0.63
CA PRO A 67 -15.77 -25.32 1.58
C PRO A 67 -15.39 -26.71 2.12
N ALA A 68 -15.48 -26.86 3.44
CA ALA A 68 -15.34 -28.14 4.11
C ALA A 68 -16.57 -28.41 5.01
N GLU A 69 -17.04 -29.64 4.99
CA GLU A 69 -18.14 -30.10 5.81
C GLU A 69 -17.64 -30.39 7.22
N VAL A 70 -18.31 -29.86 8.24
CA VAL A 70 -18.03 -30.17 9.64
C VAL A 70 -18.76 -31.45 10.01
N ASN A 71 -18.02 -32.54 10.21
CA ASN A 71 -18.56 -33.85 10.60
C ASN A 71 -18.72 -33.95 12.12
N LEU A 72 -17.78 -33.37 12.88
CA LEU A 72 -17.79 -33.33 14.33
C LEU A 72 -17.04 -32.08 14.81
N ILE A 73 -17.61 -31.38 15.77
CA ILE A 73 -16.93 -30.36 16.56
C ILE A 73 -17.38 -30.47 18.02
N THR A 74 -16.40 -30.52 18.90
CA THR A 74 -16.58 -30.46 20.37
C THR A 74 -15.64 -29.43 20.95
N ASP A 75 -15.56 -29.35 22.27
CA ASP A 75 -14.61 -28.43 22.92
C ASP A 75 -13.14 -28.75 22.61
N ASP A 76 -12.82 -30.02 22.31
CA ASP A 76 -11.46 -30.52 22.11
C ASP A 76 -11.23 -31.28 20.81
N SER A 77 -12.25 -31.53 20.00
CA SER A 77 -12.14 -32.43 18.83
C SER A 77 -12.79 -31.82 17.59
N LEU A 78 -12.10 -31.87 16.46
CA LEU A 78 -12.57 -31.41 15.14
C LEU A 78 -12.43 -32.53 14.11
N SER A 79 -13.50 -32.77 13.34
CA SER A 79 -13.45 -33.60 12.14
C SER A 79 -14.17 -32.90 11.00
N ILE A 80 -13.50 -32.79 9.86
CA ILE A 80 -14.02 -32.18 8.65
C ILE A 80 -13.77 -33.07 7.44
N SER A 81 -14.57 -32.87 6.39
CA SER A 81 -14.33 -33.43 5.06
C SER A 81 -14.37 -32.35 3.99
N ALA A 82 -13.48 -32.44 2.99
CA ALA A 82 -13.42 -31.57 1.83
C ALA A 82 -13.65 -32.42 0.56
N PRO A 83 -14.94 -32.67 0.20
CA PRO A 83 -15.29 -33.62 -0.87
C PRO A 83 -14.70 -33.22 -2.24
N MET A 84 -14.56 -31.95 -2.51
CA MET A 84 -14.03 -31.42 -3.79
C MET A 84 -12.63 -31.95 -4.11
N ILE A 85 -11.84 -32.27 -3.09
CA ILE A 85 -10.46 -32.78 -3.23
C ILE A 85 -10.29 -34.20 -2.65
N GLY A 86 -11.39 -34.85 -2.26
CA GLY A 86 -11.35 -36.16 -1.64
C GLY A 86 -10.55 -36.22 -0.34
N ALA A 87 -10.56 -35.14 0.44
CA ALA A 87 -9.78 -35.02 1.66
C ALA A 87 -10.64 -34.97 2.93
N ALA A 88 -10.03 -35.35 4.05
CA ALA A 88 -10.61 -35.23 5.39
C ALA A 88 -9.51 -34.93 6.42
N TYR A 89 -9.88 -34.22 7.48
CA TYR A 89 -9.02 -34.02 8.65
C TYR A 89 -9.76 -34.40 9.92
N ALA A 90 -9.04 -35.02 10.84
CA ALA A 90 -9.55 -35.27 12.20
C ALA A 90 -8.43 -35.03 13.20
N GLY A 91 -8.70 -34.21 14.22
CA GLY A 91 -7.70 -33.83 15.23
C GLY A 91 -8.32 -33.58 16.60
N LYS A 92 -7.48 -33.66 17.64
CA LYS A 92 -7.81 -33.38 19.03
C LYS A 92 -6.90 -32.29 19.60
N LEU A 93 -7.48 -31.37 20.35
CA LEU A 93 -6.79 -30.26 20.99
C LEU A 93 -5.99 -30.78 22.20
N GLU A 94 -4.66 -30.69 22.14
CA GLU A 94 -3.75 -31.07 23.21
C GLU A 94 -2.67 -30.00 23.39
N GLY A 95 -2.63 -29.39 24.55
CA GLY A 95 -1.62 -28.35 24.86
C GLY A 95 -1.68 -27.12 23.94
N GLY A 96 -2.88 -26.76 23.44
CA GLY A 96 -3.05 -25.63 22.53
C GLY A 96 -2.83 -25.95 21.05
N VAL A 97 -2.44 -27.16 20.70
CA VAL A 97 -2.22 -27.65 19.35
C VAL A 97 -3.31 -28.66 18.99
N LEU A 98 -3.93 -28.52 17.84
CA LEU A 98 -4.88 -29.46 17.29
C LEU A 98 -4.11 -30.58 16.59
N LYS A 99 -3.80 -31.66 17.33
CA LYS A 99 -3.03 -32.81 16.79
C LYS A 99 -3.93 -33.74 16.02
N GLY A 100 -3.60 -34.01 14.78
CA GLY A 100 -4.48 -34.79 13.93
C GLY A 100 -3.83 -35.45 12.73
N VAL A 101 -4.73 -35.97 11.88
CA VAL A 101 -4.36 -36.68 10.65
C VAL A 101 -5.18 -36.13 9.49
N PHE A 102 -4.48 -35.69 8.47
CA PHE A 102 -5.05 -35.35 7.17
C PHE A 102 -5.04 -36.59 6.27
N ARG A 103 -6.17 -36.87 5.65
CA ARG A 103 -6.33 -38.01 4.74
C ARG A 103 -6.73 -37.51 3.36
N GLN A 104 -6.10 -38.04 2.32
CA GLN A 104 -6.46 -37.71 0.94
C GLN A 104 -6.15 -38.88 0.03
N VAL A 105 -7.13 -39.31 -0.79
CA VAL A 105 -7.01 -40.37 -1.81
C VAL A 105 -6.35 -41.62 -1.23
N GLY A 106 -6.79 -42.08 -0.05
CA GLY A 106 -6.28 -43.32 0.60
C GLY A 106 -4.97 -43.15 1.40
N TYR A 107 -4.30 -42.01 1.32
CA TYR A 107 -3.10 -41.73 2.12
C TYR A 107 -3.48 -40.99 3.41
N ALA A 108 -2.66 -41.16 4.45
CA ALA A 108 -2.81 -40.53 5.73
C ALA A 108 -1.50 -39.82 6.14
N PHE A 109 -1.59 -38.55 6.49
CA PHE A 109 -0.45 -37.70 6.84
C PHE A 109 -0.68 -37.09 8.23
N PRO A 110 0.28 -37.17 9.15
CA PRO A 110 0.24 -36.40 10.38
C PRO A 110 0.13 -34.91 10.07
N LEU A 111 -0.81 -34.22 10.69
CA LEU A 111 -0.96 -32.78 10.56
C LEU A 111 -1.35 -32.19 11.91
N ASN A 112 -0.45 -31.43 12.49
CA ASN A 112 -0.70 -30.65 13.70
C ASN A 112 -0.97 -29.21 13.30
N LEU A 113 -2.04 -28.65 13.84
CA LEU A 113 -2.46 -27.27 13.58
C LEU A 113 -2.34 -26.45 14.87
N GLU A 114 -1.68 -25.32 14.76
CA GLU A 114 -1.58 -24.30 15.80
C GLU A 114 -2.68 -23.25 15.60
N ARG A 115 -3.12 -22.63 16.66
CA ARG A 115 -4.14 -21.59 16.58
C ARG A 115 -3.55 -20.34 15.92
N GLY A 116 -4.20 -19.86 14.88
CA GLY A 116 -3.84 -18.67 14.11
C GLY A 116 -3.82 -18.91 12.62
N GLU A 117 -3.75 -17.81 11.89
CA GLU A 117 -3.53 -17.80 10.45
C GLU A 117 -2.13 -18.32 10.14
N ALA A 118 -1.99 -18.97 8.97
CA ALA A 118 -0.66 -19.24 8.45
C ALA A 118 0.06 -17.92 8.14
N PRO A 119 1.39 -17.89 8.26
CA PRO A 119 2.16 -16.79 7.69
C PRO A 119 1.76 -16.60 6.22
N ILE A 120 1.45 -15.38 5.85
CA ILE A 120 1.07 -15.08 4.48
C ILE A 120 2.30 -15.31 3.59
N TYR A 121 2.17 -16.22 2.64
CA TYR A 121 3.22 -16.45 1.66
C TYR A 121 3.11 -15.44 0.53
N ARG A 122 4.21 -14.74 0.25
CA ARG A 122 4.36 -13.79 -0.85
C ARG A 122 5.40 -14.32 -1.82
N PRO A 123 4.98 -14.97 -2.91
CA PRO A 123 5.91 -15.70 -3.80
C PRO A 123 6.92 -14.80 -4.50
N GLN A 124 6.63 -13.51 -4.61
CA GLN A 124 7.52 -12.54 -5.25
C GLN A 124 8.54 -11.91 -4.29
N GLU A 125 8.32 -12.02 -2.97
CA GLU A 125 9.25 -11.42 -2.00
C GLU A 125 10.58 -12.19 -1.99
N PRO A 126 11.69 -11.53 -2.32
CA PRO A 126 13.00 -12.17 -2.33
C PRO A 126 13.48 -12.45 -0.90
N SER A 127 14.23 -13.53 -0.75
CA SER A 127 14.85 -13.92 0.52
C SER A 127 16.38 -14.07 0.37
N PRO A 128 17.16 -13.76 1.42
CA PRO A 128 18.61 -13.95 1.40
C PRO A 128 19.00 -15.42 1.20
N PRO A 129 20.18 -15.68 0.61
CA PRO A 129 21.17 -14.71 0.12
C PRO A 129 20.75 -14.08 -1.20
N TYR A 130 20.87 -12.75 -1.31
CA TYR A 130 20.58 -12.04 -2.57
C TYR A 130 21.73 -12.21 -3.57
N PRO A 131 21.45 -12.24 -4.89
CA PRO A 131 22.50 -12.30 -5.93
C PRO A 131 23.17 -10.94 -6.21
N TYR A 132 22.93 -9.93 -5.36
CA TYR A 132 23.47 -8.58 -5.44
C TYR A 132 23.84 -8.09 -4.03
N GLU A 133 24.60 -7.00 -3.96
CA GLU A 133 25.03 -6.41 -2.68
C GLU A 133 23.92 -5.52 -2.09
N THR A 134 23.73 -5.60 -0.77
CA THR A 134 22.86 -4.69 -0.01
C THR A 134 23.69 -4.01 1.08
N LYS A 135 23.44 -2.71 1.28
CA LYS A 135 24.14 -1.91 2.29
C LYS A 135 23.15 -1.06 3.08
N GLU A 136 23.17 -1.20 4.41
CA GLU A 136 22.47 -0.25 5.27
C GLU A 136 23.16 1.10 5.24
N VAL A 137 22.39 2.14 5.04
CA VAL A 137 22.88 3.51 4.92
C VAL A 137 22.03 4.46 5.75
N THR A 138 22.59 5.60 6.10
CA THR A 138 21.85 6.72 6.70
C THR A 138 22.18 8.01 5.99
N PHE A 139 21.20 8.90 5.92
CA PHE A 139 21.33 10.25 5.42
C PHE A 139 20.50 11.20 6.28
N THR A 140 20.83 12.48 6.26
CA THR A 140 20.22 13.45 7.18
C THR A 140 19.45 14.52 6.44
N ASN A 141 18.30 14.91 7.00
CA ASN A 141 17.64 16.17 6.71
C ASN A 141 17.83 17.12 7.90
N PRO A 142 18.85 18.00 7.85
CA PRO A 142 19.18 18.85 9.00
C PRO A 142 18.07 19.83 9.37
N ALA A 143 17.30 20.30 8.38
CA ALA A 143 16.20 21.25 8.61
C ALA A 143 15.07 20.62 9.47
N ALA A 144 14.90 19.30 9.37
CA ALA A 144 13.93 18.56 10.16
C ALA A 144 14.53 17.91 11.41
N GLY A 145 15.85 17.98 11.62
CA GLY A 145 16.54 17.23 12.66
C GLY A 145 16.40 15.72 12.53
N ALA A 146 16.13 15.23 11.30
CA ALA A 146 15.86 13.82 11.03
C ALA A 146 17.09 13.13 10.43
N THR A 147 17.35 11.91 10.90
CA THR A 147 18.28 10.95 10.28
C THR A 147 17.46 9.80 9.73
N LEU A 148 17.54 9.62 8.42
CA LEU A 148 16.78 8.61 7.69
C LEU A 148 17.65 7.39 7.44
N SER A 149 17.11 6.21 7.69
CA SER A 149 17.77 4.93 7.53
C SER A 149 17.20 4.20 6.32
N GLY A 150 18.07 3.62 5.51
CA GLY A 150 17.65 2.91 4.31
C GLY A 150 18.54 1.74 3.95
N THR A 151 18.11 0.99 2.96
CA THR A 151 18.86 -0.09 2.32
C THR A 151 19.16 0.31 0.87
N LEU A 152 20.43 0.41 0.56
CA LEU A 152 20.95 0.63 -0.79
C LEU A 152 21.25 -0.73 -1.41
N CYS A 153 20.59 -1.04 -2.54
CA CYS A 153 20.83 -2.24 -3.33
C CYS A 153 21.74 -1.89 -4.51
N TYR A 154 22.87 -2.62 -4.62
CA TYR A 154 23.82 -2.48 -5.72
C TYR A 154 23.63 -3.65 -6.69
N PRO A 155 23.53 -3.39 -8.01
CA PRO A 155 23.56 -4.46 -8.99
C PRO A 155 24.90 -5.20 -8.93
N GLN A 156 24.91 -6.48 -9.31
CA GLN A 156 26.16 -7.21 -9.46
C GLN A 156 27.13 -6.43 -10.36
N ALA A 157 28.40 -6.36 -9.93
CA ALA A 157 29.44 -5.65 -10.66
C ALA A 157 29.54 -6.17 -12.09
N THR A 158 29.02 -5.42 -13.03
CA THR A 158 29.27 -5.65 -14.45
C THR A 158 30.66 -5.13 -14.75
N GLY A 159 31.70 -5.89 -14.50
CA GLY A 159 33.15 -5.77 -14.83
C GLY A 159 33.70 -4.52 -15.50
N GLY A 160 33.07 -3.35 -15.35
CA GLY A 160 33.45 -2.15 -16.06
C GLY A 160 33.18 -0.85 -15.28
N LYS A 161 33.99 0.17 -15.55
CA LYS A 161 33.97 1.51 -14.95
C LYS A 161 32.71 2.36 -15.27
N ARG A 162 31.59 1.78 -15.64
CA ARG A 162 30.38 2.53 -16.02
C ARG A 162 29.52 2.77 -14.80
N LYS A 163 29.23 4.02 -14.52
CA LYS A 163 28.26 4.42 -13.48
C LYS A 163 26.89 3.83 -13.81
N VAL A 164 26.24 3.21 -12.81
CA VAL A 164 24.92 2.62 -12.96
C VAL A 164 23.82 3.64 -12.64
N PRO A 165 22.65 3.57 -13.29
CA PRO A 165 21.50 4.37 -12.87
C PRO A 165 21.04 3.95 -11.47
N VAL A 166 20.53 4.93 -10.70
CA VAL A 166 20.00 4.68 -9.36
C VAL A 166 18.68 5.38 -9.18
N VAL A 167 17.74 4.73 -8.47
CA VAL A 167 16.47 5.32 -8.08
C VAL A 167 16.37 5.44 -6.55
N LEU A 168 15.92 6.60 -6.08
CA LEU A 168 15.38 6.77 -4.75
C LEU A 168 13.92 6.31 -4.78
N MET A 169 13.55 5.40 -3.92
CA MET A 169 12.17 4.92 -3.82
C MET A 169 11.46 5.68 -2.71
N VAL A 170 10.32 6.30 -3.06
CA VAL A 170 9.54 7.16 -2.16
C VAL A 170 8.13 6.59 -2.01
N SER A 171 7.79 6.23 -0.78
CA SER A 171 6.54 5.57 -0.40
C SER A 171 5.30 6.46 -0.54
N GLY A 172 4.13 5.84 -0.47
CA GLY A 172 2.83 6.50 -0.44
C GLY A 172 2.55 7.21 0.89
N SER A 173 1.33 7.72 1.03
CA SER A 173 0.89 8.49 2.20
C SER A 173 0.90 7.66 3.50
N GLY A 174 1.13 8.34 4.62
CA GLY A 174 1.28 7.74 5.94
C GLY A 174 2.75 7.45 6.28
N GLN A 175 2.98 6.86 7.45
CA GLN A 175 4.31 6.46 7.89
C GLN A 175 4.61 5.05 7.39
N GLN A 176 5.50 4.92 6.42
CA GLN A 176 5.86 3.67 5.77
C GLN A 176 7.28 3.24 6.12
N ASN A 177 7.51 1.93 6.25
CA ASN A 177 8.86 1.41 6.26
C ASN A 177 9.45 1.40 4.83
N ARG A 178 10.74 1.14 4.73
CA ARG A 178 11.50 1.14 3.44
C ARG A 178 10.97 0.19 2.38
N ASP A 179 10.20 -0.82 2.76
CA ASP A 179 9.64 -1.82 1.86
C ASP A 179 8.23 -1.45 1.38
N GLU A 180 7.69 -0.31 1.90
CA GLU A 180 6.29 0.10 1.72
C GLU A 180 5.35 -1.06 2.10
N GLU A 181 5.57 -1.62 3.30
CA GLU A 181 4.84 -2.81 3.76
C GLU A 181 3.38 -2.46 4.04
N ILE A 182 2.52 -2.89 3.12
CA ILE A 182 1.09 -2.61 3.14
C ILE A 182 0.29 -3.88 2.83
N PHE A 183 -0.72 -4.20 3.64
CA PHE A 183 -1.52 -5.43 3.52
C PHE A 183 -0.67 -6.71 3.44
N ASP A 184 0.42 -6.78 4.21
CA ASP A 184 1.41 -7.86 4.21
C ASP A 184 2.13 -8.07 2.87
N HIS A 185 2.18 -7.07 2.00
CA HIS A 185 3.02 -7.01 0.80
C HIS A 185 4.18 -6.04 0.99
N LYS A 186 5.29 -6.28 0.29
CA LYS A 186 6.48 -5.43 0.28
C LYS A 186 6.86 -5.03 -1.15
N PRO A 187 6.03 -4.19 -1.81
CA PRO A 187 6.23 -3.87 -3.22
C PRO A 187 7.60 -3.25 -3.50
N PHE A 188 8.11 -2.39 -2.65
CA PHE A 188 9.43 -1.79 -2.85
C PHE A 188 10.58 -2.78 -2.70
N LEU A 189 10.43 -3.82 -1.85
CA LEU A 189 11.40 -4.90 -1.77
C LEU A 189 11.47 -5.69 -3.09
N VAL A 190 10.31 -6.02 -3.66
CA VAL A 190 10.21 -6.76 -4.93
C VAL A 190 10.76 -5.94 -6.09
N ILE A 191 10.38 -4.66 -6.20
CA ILE A 191 10.90 -3.77 -7.25
C ILE A 191 12.42 -3.63 -7.15
N ALA A 192 12.95 -3.40 -5.93
CA ALA A 192 14.39 -3.21 -5.72
C ALA A 192 15.21 -4.46 -6.06
N ASP A 193 14.68 -5.65 -5.79
CA ASP A 193 15.28 -6.94 -6.17
C ASP A 193 15.39 -7.04 -7.69
N CYS A 194 14.28 -6.83 -8.40
CA CYS A 194 14.25 -6.88 -9.86
C CYS A 194 15.19 -5.83 -10.49
N LEU A 195 15.19 -4.60 -9.98
CA LEU A 195 16.09 -3.54 -10.45
C LEU A 195 17.57 -3.93 -10.29
N ALA A 196 17.94 -4.43 -9.10
CA ALA A 196 19.34 -4.80 -8.82
C ALA A 196 19.81 -5.95 -9.71
N GLN A 197 18.98 -6.97 -9.93
CA GLN A 197 19.29 -8.08 -10.84
C GLN A 197 19.45 -7.60 -12.29
N MET A 198 18.80 -6.50 -12.66
CA MET A 198 18.82 -5.93 -14.01
C MET A 198 19.79 -4.76 -14.19
N GLY A 199 20.67 -4.51 -13.22
CA GLY A 199 21.75 -3.53 -13.36
C GLY A 199 21.37 -2.09 -12.97
N ILE A 200 20.29 -1.89 -12.22
CA ILE A 200 19.84 -0.61 -11.71
C ILE A 200 19.94 -0.62 -10.18
N ALA A 201 20.61 0.35 -9.59
CA ALA A 201 20.66 0.50 -8.14
C ALA A 201 19.39 1.15 -7.58
N SER A 202 19.09 0.89 -6.31
CA SER A 202 17.95 1.52 -5.65
C SER A 202 18.24 1.80 -4.17
N LEU A 203 17.71 2.92 -3.67
CA LEU A 203 17.70 3.26 -2.24
C LEU A 203 16.25 3.30 -1.77
N ARG A 204 15.92 2.39 -0.86
CA ARG A 204 14.66 2.37 -0.08
C ARG A 204 14.96 2.88 1.32
N TYR A 205 14.10 3.70 1.90
CA TYR A 205 14.31 4.24 3.24
C TYR A 205 13.04 4.22 4.08
N ASP A 206 13.21 4.11 5.39
CA ASP A 206 12.12 4.25 6.35
C ASP A 206 11.76 5.74 6.44
N ASP A 207 10.48 6.06 6.39
CA ASP A 207 10.00 7.41 6.56
C ASP A 207 10.39 7.98 7.93
N ARG A 208 10.43 9.30 8.05
CA ARG A 208 10.69 10.01 9.28
C ARG A 208 9.87 9.45 10.44
N GLY A 209 10.52 9.08 11.56
CA GLY A 209 9.87 8.52 12.74
C GLY A 209 9.40 7.07 12.59
N THR A 210 9.76 6.38 11.52
CA THR A 210 9.41 4.98 11.26
C THR A 210 10.67 4.11 11.24
N GLY A 211 10.54 2.84 11.61
CA GLY A 211 11.61 1.85 11.56
C GLY A 211 12.86 2.30 12.30
N LYS A 212 13.97 2.47 11.57
CA LYS A 212 15.24 2.97 12.10
C LYS A 212 15.46 4.47 11.88
N SER A 213 14.53 5.15 11.22
CA SER A 213 14.60 6.60 10.98
C SER A 213 14.16 7.38 12.21
N THR A 214 14.84 8.50 12.46
CA THR A 214 14.51 9.42 13.55
C THR A 214 13.68 10.60 13.05
N GLY A 215 13.29 11.48 13.96
CA GLY A 215 12.51 12.68 13.66
C GLY A 215 11.04 12.52 14.04
N ASP A 216 10.29 13.64 13.96
CA ASP A 216 8.88 13.69 14.29
C ASP A 216 8.03 13.84 13.01
N ALA A 217 7.19 12.84 12.73
CA ALA A 217 6.26 12.85 11.61
C ALA A 217 4.86 13.38 11.97
N SER A 218 4.58 13.64 13.25
CA SER A 218 3.22 13.95 13.74
C SER A 218 2.60 15.20 13.10
N ARG A 219 3.44 16.10 12.59
CA ARG A 219 3.04 17.34 11.93
C ARG A 219 3.64 17.49 10.52
N SER A 220 4.17 16.39 9.96
CA SER A 220 4.76 16.44 8.62
C SER A 220 3.69 16.73 7.56
N THR A 221 4.09 17.54 6.60
CA THR A 221 3.34 17.83 5.38
C THR A 221 3.91 16.98 4.22
N MET A 222 3.24 16.95 3.08
CA MET A 222 3.79 16.37 1.85
C MET A 222 5.12 17.04 1.45
N PHE A 223 5.31 18.33 1.76
CA PHE A 223 6.54 19.06 1.47
C PHE A 223 7.68 18.69 2.42
N ASP A 224 7.37 18.33 3.67
CA ASP A 224 8.36 17.80 4.61
C ASP A 224 8.85 16.43 4.16
N ASN A 225 7.95 15.58 3.66
CA ASN A 225 8.30 14.29 3.07
C ASN A 225 9.14 14.48 1.77
N ALA A 226 8.82 15.50 0.97
CA ALA A 226 9.63 15.87 -0.20
C ALA A 226 11.03 16.37 0.21
N ALA A 227 11.17 17.06 1.33
CA ALA A 227 12.48 17.48 1.84
C ALA A 227 13.32 16.29 2.33
N ASP A 228 12.70 15.27 2.91
CA ASP A 228 13.39 14.02 3.25
C ASP A 228 13.85 13.26 2.01
N ALA A 229 12.99 13.15 1.00
CA ALA A 229 13.36 12.55 -0.28
C ALA A 229 14.50 13.34 -0.98
N LEU A 230 14.50 14.67 -0.89
CA LEU A 230 15.60 15.50 -1.39
C LEU A 230 16.92 15.16 -0.71
N ALA A 231 16.93 14.95 0.61
CA ALA A 231 18.13 14.53 1.34
C ALA A 231 18.64 13.16 0.83
N GLY A 232 17.74 12.22 0.54
CA GLY A 232 18.08 10.93 -0.09
C GLY A 232 18.70 11.09 -1.48
N LEU A 233 18.15 11.97 -2.33
CA LEU A 233 18.75 12.29 -3.64
C LEU A 233 20.14 12.90 -3.51
N GLN A 234 20.33 13.81 -2.55
CA GLN A 234 21.65 14.43 -2.29
C GLN A 234 22.66 13.38 -1.84
N TYR A 235 22.26 12.46 -0.96
CA TYR A 235 23.08 11.33 -0.57
C TYR A 235 23.49 10.48 -1.78
N LEU A 236 22.55 10.09 -2.65
CA LEU A 236 22.86 9.30 -3.84
C LEU A 236 23.82 10.05 -4.79
N ARG A 237 23.61 11.35 -4.99
CA ARG A 237 24.50 12.17 -5.83
C ARG A 237 25.90 12.34 -5.26
N SER A 238 26.09 12.19 -3.96
CA SER A 238 27.41 12.23 -3.32
C SER A 238 28.23 10.94 -3.54
N GLN A 239 27.58 9.86 -3.99
CA GLN A 239 28.27 8.59 -4.28
C GLN A 239 28.86 8.62 -5.69
N SER A 240 30.11 8.17 -5.83
CA SER A 240 30.84 8.19 -7.13
C SER A 240 30.35 7.17 -8.15
N ASP A 241 29.63 6.15 -7.68
CA ASP A 241 29.32 4.94 -8.44
C ASP A 241 28.06 5.07 -9.30
N PHE A 242 27.24 6.09 -9.00
CA PHE A 242 25.97 6.29 -9.68
C PHE A 242 26.06 7.26 -10.87
N GLY A 243 25.28 6.94 -11.92
CA GLY A 243 25.05 7.76 -13.10
C GLY A 243 23.82 8.64 -12.93
N PRO A 244 22.76 8.48 -13.76
CA PRO A 244 21.51 9.17 -13.58
C PRO A 244 20.88 8.82 -12.24
N VAL A 245 20.43 9.84 -11.50
CA VAL A 245 19.74 9.69 -10.21
C VAL A 245 18.28 10.07 -10.39
N GLY A 246 17.40 9.06 -10.32
CA GLY A 246 15.96 9.23 -10.47
C GLY A 246 15.18 9.03 -9.18
N ILE A 247 13.87 9.25 -9.27
CA ILE A 247 12.90 8.94 -8.23
C ILE A 247 11.90 7.92 -8.77
N LEU A 248 11.62 6.88 -8.01
CA LEU A 248 10.48 6.00 -8.20
C LEU A 248 9.55 6.23 -7.01
N GLY A 249 8.40 6.85 -7.23
CA GLY A 249 7.45 7.18 -6.18
C GLY A 249 6.11 6.49 -6.40
N HIS A 250 5.53 5.93 -5.32
CA HIS A 250 4.21 5.35 -5.34
C HIS A 250 3.21 6.29 -4.68
N SER A 251 2.02 6.45 -5.27
CA SER A 251 0.93 7.26 -4.70
C SER A 251 1.39 8.69 -4.35
N GLU A 252 1.42 9.11 -3.07
CA GLU A 252 2.01 10.38 -2.64
C GLU A 252 3.48 10.51 -3.07
N GLY A 253 4.25 9.43 -3.00
CA GLY A 253 5.63 9.41 -3.49
C GLY A 253 5.75 9.81 -4.96
N GLY A 254 4.75 9.47 -5.79
CA GLY A 254 4.64 9.95 -7.17
C GLY A 254 4.43 11.46 -7.24
N CYS A 255 3.64 12.05 -6.33
CA CYS A 255 3.50 13.51 -6.22
C CYS A 255 4.81 14.16 -5.80
N ILE A 256 5.50 13.59 -4.81
CA ILE A 256 6.82 14.05 -4.35
C ILE A 256 7.85 14.00 -5.48
N ALA A 257 7.81 12.96 -6.31
CA ALA A 257 8.67 12.85 -7.48
C ALA A 257 8.46 14.06 -8.44
N PHE A 258 7.21 14.44 -8.73
CA PHE A 258 6.91 15.62 -9.53
C PHE A 258 7.33 16.94 -8.86
N ILE A 259 7.14 17.08 -7.55
CA ILE A 259 7.58 18.27 -6.79
C ILE A 259 9.08 18.48 -6.94
N LEU A 260 9.87 17.41 -6.77
CA LEU A 260 11.32 17.49 -6.87
C LEU A 260 11.83 17.60 -8.32
N ALA A 261 11.16 16.94 -9.26
CA ALA A 261 11.47 17.05 -10.69
C ALA A 261 11.22 18.47 -11.24
N ALA A 262 10.14 19.13 -10.82
CA ALA A 262 9.85 20.52 -11.16
C ALA A 262 10.96 21.47 -10.69
N GLN A 263 11.65 21.14 -9.60
CA GLN A 263 12.80 21.88 -9.07
C GLN A 263 14.14 21.46 -9.71
N GLY A 264 14.13 20.56 -10.70
CA GLY A 264 15.34 20.06 -11.36
C GLY A 264 16.22 19.16 -10.48
N LYS A 265 15.64 18.50 -9.47
CA LYS A 265 16.39 17.67 -8.49
C LYS A 265 16.57 16.21 -8.93
N ALA A 266 15.79 15.73 -9.89
CA ALA A 266 15.86 14.37 -10.43
C ALA A 266 16.24 14.39 -11.91
N ASP A 267 17.00 13.40 -12.36
CA ASP A 267 17.37 13.24 -13.77
C ASP A 267 16.27 12.53 -14.56
N PHE A 268 15.41 11.76 -13.89
CA PHE A 268 14.20 11.14 -14.40
C PHE A 268 13.27 10.79 -13.24
N ILE A 269 11.99 10.56 -13.51
CA ILE A 269 11.04 10.08 -12.50
C ILE A 269 10.16 8.95 -13.03
N VAL A 270 9.81 8.02 -12.13
CA VAL A 270 8.78 7.00 -12.30
C VAL A 270 7.70 7.29 -11.27
N SER A 271 6.50 7.63 -11.72
CA SER A 271 5.33 7.87 -10.87
C SER A 271 4.36 6.71 -11.00
N LEU A 272 4.30 5.88 -9.96
CA LEU A 272 3.39 4.75 -9.82
C LEU A 272 2.12 5.22 -9.11
N ALA A 273 1.00 5.26 -9.78
CA ALA A 273 -0.29 5.71 -9.25
C ALA A 273 -0.24 7.09 -8.54
N GLY A 274 0.66 7.97 -8.98
CA GLY A 274 0.75 9.34 -8.47
C GLY A 274 -0.36 10.23 -9.04
N SER A 275 -0.69 11.32 -8.31
CA SER A 275 -1.72 12.23 -8.75
C SER A 275 -1.22 13.26 -9.76
N GLY A 276 -1.98 13.43 -10.86
CA GLY A 276 -1.83 14.54 -11.81
C GLY A 276 -2.86 15.65 -11.63
N VAL A 277 -3.79 15.48 -10.67
CA VAL A 277 -4.84 16.42 -10.33
C VAL A 277 -4.70 16.88 -8.88
N LYS A 278 -5.50 17.85 -8.48
CA LYS A 278 -5.48 18.40 -7.13
C LYS A 278 -5.94 17.37 -6.09
N GLY A 279 -5.36 17.40 -4.89
CA GLY A 279 -5.62 16.42 -3.82
C GLY A 279 -7.09 16.38 -3.36
N ASP A 280 -7.79 17.51 -3.37
CA ASP A 280 -9.23 17.54 -3.06
C ASP A 280 -10.07 16.71 -4.04
N SER A 281 -9.67 16.67 -5.31
CA SER A 281 -10.33 15.86 -6.33
C SER A 281 -10.09 14.37 -6.12
N ILE A 282 -8.90 13.99 -5.65
CA ILE A 282 -8.60 12.60 -5.27
C ILE A 282 -9.50 12.16 -4.10
N LEU A 283 -9.57 12.96 -3.03
CA LEU A 283 -10.43 12.64 -1.89
C LEU A 283 -11.90 12.54 -2.28
N LEU A 284 -12.35 13.36 -3.23
CA LEU A 284 -13.73 13.31 -3.71
C LEU A 284 -14.04 12.02 -4.47
N GLU A 285 -13.11 11.53 -5.30
CA GLU A 285 -13.27 10.24 -5.97
C GLU A 285 -13.23 9.06 -4.99
N GLN A 286 -12.30 9.06 -4.03
CA GLN A 286 -12.27 8.06 -2.96
C GLN A 286 -13.60 8.04 -2.18
N LEU A 287 -14.16 9.20 -1.87
CA LEU A 287 -15.46 9.31 -1.21
C LEU A 287 -16.58 8.69 -2.05
N ARG A 288 -16.61 8.93 -3.37
CA ARG A 288 -17.59 8.32 -4.27
C ARG A 288 -17.51 6.79 -4.27
N VAL A 289 -16.30 6.26 -4.34
CA VAL A 289 -16.08 4.81 -4.28
C VAL A 289 -16.53 4.23 -2.94
N MET A 290 -16.20 4.90 -1.83
CA MET A 290 -16.59 4.47 -0.49
C MET A 290 -18.11 4.47 -0.29
N LEU A 291 -18.82 5.45 -0.83
CA LEU A 291 -20.27 5.58 -0.75
C LEU A 291 -21.01 4.73 -1.79
N GLY A 292 -20.31 4.27 -2.82
CA GLY A 292 -20.89 3.46 -3.89
C GLY A 292 -21.58 2.21 -3.36
N GLY A 293 -22.88 2.04 -3.67
CA GLY A 293 -23.71 0.96 -3.16
C GLY A 293 -24.34 1.20 -1.78
N GLN A 294 -24.07 2.35 -1.15
CA GLN A 294 -24.66 2.76 0.13
C GLN A 294 -25.71 3.87 -0.11
N GLY A 295 -26.92 3.52 -0.48
CA GLY A 295 -27.97 4.50 -0.77
C GLY A 295 -28.17 4.79 -2.26
N SER A 296 -28.87 5.89 -2.58
CA SER A 296 -29.10 6.26 -3.98
C SER A 296 -27.92 7.02 -4.58
N GLN A 297 -27.76 6.93 -5.90
CA GLN A 297 -26.75 7.72 -6.63
C GLN A 297 -26.96 9.23 -6.41
N ALA A 298 -28.22 9.67 -6.34
CA ALA A 298 -28.56 11.07 -6.09
C ALA A 298 -28.09 11.55 -4.73
N ASP A 299 -28.18 10.72 -3.67
CA ASP A 299 -27.67 11.06 -2.33
C ASP A 299 -26.15 11.14 -2.32
N THR A 300 -25.48 10.20 -2.99
CA THR A 300 -24.03 10.22 -3.16
C THR A 300 -23.56 11.50 -3.87
N ASP A 301 -24.20 11.86 -5.00
CA ASP A 301 -23.85 13.06 -5.75
C ASP A 301 -24.12 14.34 -4.96
N ALA A 302 -25.22 14.38 -4.22
CA ALA A 302 -25.55 15.50 -3.33
C ALA A 302 -24.50 15.67 -2.21
N PHE A 303 -24.10 14.57 -1.58
CA PHE A 303 -23.05 14.60 -0.54
C PHE A 303 -21.68 14.99 -1.12
N CYS A 304 -21.29 14.43 -2.26
CA CYS A 304 -20.07 14.81 -2.96
C CYS A 304 -20.02 16.28 -3.36
N LYS A 305 -21.19 16.88 -3.75
CA LYS A 305 -21.30 18.31 -4.02
C LYS A 305 -20.98 19.16 -2.79
N VAL A 306 -21.47 18.76 -1.62
CA VAL A 306 -21.16 19.41 -0.34
C VAL A 306 -19.67 19.24 -0.01
N MET A 307 -19.14 18.02 -0.07
CA MET A 307 -17.74 17.75 0.28
C MET A 307 -16.76 18.48 -0.64
N LYS A 308 -17.09 18.63 -1.93
CA LYS A 308 -16.28 19.47 -2.84
C LYS A 308 -16.16 20.91 -2.33
N ALA A 309 -17.25 21.51 -1.86
CA ALA A 309 -17.23 22.85 -1.29
C ALA A 309 -16.50 22.91 0.05
N VAL A 310 -16.65 21.85 0.88
CA VAL A 310 -15.94 21.71 2.17
C VAL A 310 -14.43 21.63 1.95
N TYR A 311 -13.96 20.79 1.03
CA TYR A 311 -12.53 20.66 0.70
C TYR A 311 -11.96 21.97 0.16
N ALA A 312 -12.67 22.63 -0.74
CA ALA A 312 -12.25 23.93 -1.28
C ALA A 312 -12.15 25.00 -0.18
N TYR A 313 -13.12 25.04 0.74
CA TYR A 313 -13.09 25.95 1.87
C TYR A 313 -11.91 25.66 2.81
N LYS A 314 -11.74 24.38 3.22
CA LYS A 314 -10.65 23.96 4.12
C LYS A 314 -9.27 24.20 3.50
N ALA A 315 -9.11 23.98 2.20
CA ALA A 315 -7.86 24.24 1.48
C ALA A 315 -7.40 25.70 1.60
N SER A 316 -8.33 26.65 1.62
CA SER A 316 -8.04 28.09 1.75
C SER A 316 -8.12 28.63 3.17
N HIS A 317 -8.70 27.85 4.10
CA HIS A 317 -8.86 28.20 5.51
C HIS A 317 -8.34 27.07 6.41
N PRO A 318 -7.03 27.00 6.65
CA PRO A 318 -6.43 25.94 7.46
C PRO A 318 -7.01 25.83 8.88
N GLN A 319 -7.39 26.97 9.45
CA GLN A 319 -8.10 27.06 10.73
C GLN A 319 -9.52 27.58 10.48
N VAL A 320 -10.49 26.96 11.12
CA VAL A 320 -11.92 27.28 10.96
C VAL A 320 -12.51 27.57 12.35
N ASP A 321 -12.76 28.85 12.64
CA ASP A 321 -13.24 29.27 13.95
C ASP A 321 -14.69 28.85 14.21
N ASN A 322 -15.54 28.95 13.19
CA ASN A 322 -16.98 28.64 13.31
C ASN A 322 -17.41 27.60 12.25
N PRO A 323 -17.08 26.33 12.42
CA PRO A 323 -17.36 25.28 11.43
C PRO A 323 -18.85 25.03 11.23
N ASP A 324 -19.69 25.24 12.25
CA ASP A 324 -21.16 25.10 12.14
C ASP A 324 -21.75 26.13 11.15
N GLU A 325 -21.30 27.37 11.21
CA GLU A 325 -21.71 28.43 10.29
C GLU A 325 -21.25 28.11 8.86
N VAL A 326 -19.99 27.67 8.71
CA VAL A 326 -19.42 27.27 7.41
C VAL A 326 -20.26 26.15 6.78
N VAL A 327 -20.57 25.09 7.55
CA VAL A 327 -21.42 23.98 7.07
C VAL A 327 -22.79 24.48 6.64
N ASN A 328 -23.45 25.32 7.45
CA ASN A 328 -24.78 25.85 7.13
C ASN A 328 -24.75 26.69 5.85
N ASN A 329 -23.74 27.54 5.67
CA ASN A 329 -23.55 28.34 4.46
C ASN A 329 -23.33 27.47 3.22
N ILE A 330 -22.48 26.42 3.32
CA ILE A 330 -22.27 25.47 2.23
C ILE A 330 -23.57 24.71 1.88
N LEU A 331 -24.34 24.27 2.87
CA LEU A 331 -25.60 23.59 2.65
C LEU A 331 -26.64 24.49 1.95
N GLN A 332 -26.69 25.77 2.31
CA GLN A 332 -27.52 26.75 1.64
C GLN A 332 -27.10 26.96 0.18
N GLN A 333 -25.79 27.14 -0.08
CA GLN A 333 -25.25 27.34 -1.42
C GLN A 333 -25.45 26.11 -2.32
N THR A 334 -25.26 24.91 -1.76
CA THR A 334 -25.40 23.65 -2.49
C THR A 334 -26.85 23.18 -2.62
N GLN A 335 -27.77 23.80 -1.89
CA GLN A 335 -29.20 23.42 -1.77
C GLN A 335 -29.37 21.94 -1.35
N THR A 336 -28.48 21.48 -0.45
CA THR A 336 -28.43 20.09 -0.01
C THR A 336 -28.83 19.97 1.45
N LYS A 337 -29.52 18.89 1.82
CA LYS A 337 -29.84 18.53 3.19
C LYS A 337 -28.97 17.35 3.61
N LEU A 338 -28.41 17.42 4.79
CA LEU A 338 -27.64 16.35 5.40
C LEU A 338 -28.28 15.88 6.71
N ASN A 339 -28.09 14.63 7.05
CA ASN A 339 -28.44 14.15 8.37
C ASN A 339 -27.44 14.66 9.44
N VAL A 340 -27.80 14.44 10.72
CA VAL A 340 -26.99 14.91 11.86
C VAL A 340 -25.57 14.33 11.85
N GLY A 341 -25.44 13.03 11.56
CA GLY A 341 -24.14 12.36 11.53
C GLY A 341 -23.22 12.91 10.42
N GLN A 342 -23.75 13.14 9.22
CA GLN A 342 -23.01 13.73 8.12
C GLN A 342 -22.52 15.15 8.46
N LYS A 343 -23.38 15.97 9.07
CA LYS A 343 -22.98 17.32 9.52
C LYS A 343 -21.88 17.27 10.57
N SER A 344 -22.02 16.39 11.57
CA SER A 344 -20.98 16.21 12.61
C SER A 344 -19.64 15.83 12.00
N SER A 345 -19.62 14.86 11.08
CA SER A 345 -18.38 14.44 10.41
C SER A 345 -17.70 15.57 9.63
N ILE A 346 -18.48 16.43 8.96
CA ILE A 346 -17.94 17.59 8.26
C ILE A 346 -17.39 18.64 9.24
N ILE A 347 -18.08 18.87 10.35
CA ILE A 347 -17.61 19.79 11.40
C ILE A 347 -16.29 19.28 11.99
N ASP A 348 -16.18 17.97 12.29
CA ASP A 348 -14.95 17.37 12.79
C ASP A 348 -13.81 17.47 11.77
N PHE A 349 -14.10 17.26 10.48
CA PHE A 349 -13.14 17.47 9.40
C PHE A 349 -12.66 18.93 9.34
N LEU A 350 -13.56 19.90 9.41
CA LEU A 350 -13.21 21.32 9.38
C LEU A 350 -12.37 21.74 10.59
N LYS A 351 -12.63 21.14 11.76
CA LYS A 351 -11.84 21.34 12.99
C LYS A 351 -10.49 20.65 13.00
N SER A 352 -10.28 19.67 12.10
CA SER A 352 -9.05 18.88 12.14
C SER A 352 -7.80 19.76 11.93
N ASP A 353 -6.81 19.58 12.80
CA ASP A 353 -5.47 20.15 12.66
C ASP A 353 -4.53 19.06 12.13
N ASN A 354 -4.64 18.76 10.84
CA ASN A 354 -3.81 17.78 10.15
C ASN A 354 -3.01 18.47 9.04
N PRO A 355 -1.73 18.80 9.27
CA PRO A 355 -0.89 19.52 8.30
C PRO A 355 -0.69 18.76 7.00
N TRP A 356 -0.58 17.42 7.06
CA TRP A 356 -0.49 16.60 5.86
C TRP A 356 -1.72 16.75 4.98
N LEU A 357 -2.91 16.55 5.55
CA LEU A 357 -4.19 16.70 4.83
C LEU A 357 -4.32 18.11 4.25
N GLN A 358 -3.98 19.14 5.02
CA GLN A 358 -4.02 20.52 4.59
C GLN A 358 -3.10 20.75 3.38
N SER A 359 -1.86 20.25 3.42
CA SER A 359 -0.92 20.36 2.30
C SER A 359 -1.41 19.61 1.07
N PHE A 360 -1.99 18.41 1.26
CA PHE A 360 -2.49 17.59 0.17
C PHE A 360 -3.67 18.24 -0.56
N ILE A 361 -4.70 18.70 0.17
CA ILE A 361 -5.89 19.30 -0.46
C ILE A 361 -5.64 20.68 -1.05
N SER A 362 -4.65 21.42 -0.57
CA SER A 362 -4.32 22.75 -1.07
C SER A 362 -3.36 22.72 -2.27
N THR A 363 -2.64 21.62 -2.48
CA THR A 363 -1.65 21.52 -3.55
C THR A 363 -2.30 21.14 -4.89
N ASP A 364 -2.04 21.96 -5.92
CA ASP A 364 -2.40 21.61 -7.30
C ASP A 364 -1.17 20.98 -8.00
N MET A 365 -1.22 19.70 -8.24
CA MET A 365 -0.15 18.97 -8.91
C MET A 365 0.11 19.45 -10.33
N ALA A 366 -0.89 20.08 -10.98
CA ALA A 366 -0.73 20.65 -12.31
C ALA A 366 0.44 21.65 -12.40
N ASP A 367 0.73 22.38 -11.34
CA ASP A 367 1.80 23.37 -11.34
C ASP A 367 3.19 22.73 -11.38
N TYR A 368 3.37 21.59 -10.71
CA TYR A 368 4.62 20.82 -10.73
C TYR A 368 4.77 20.03 -12.02
N VAL A 369 3.72 19.39 -12.50
CA VAL A 369 3.71 18.64 -13.76
C VAL A 369 4.13 19.52 -14.94
N LYS A 370 3.59 20.73 -15.08
CA LYS A 370 3.95 21.69 -16.14
C LYS A 370 5.40 22.14 -16.11
N GLN A 371 6.03 22.12 -14.93
CA GLN A 371 7.40 22.55 -14.74
C GLN A 371 8.43 21.42 -14.86
N THR A 372 7.98 20.16 -14.87
CA THR A 372 8.85 18.98 -14.99
C THR A 372 9.51 18.93 -16.38
N ARG A 373 10.83 18.85 -16.43
CA ARG A 373 11.63 18.86 -17.68
C ARG A 373 12.37 17.55 -17.93
N CYS A 374 12.63 16.76 -16.89
CA CYS A 374 13.27 15.46 -17.05
C CYS A 374 12.31 14.44 -17.68
N PRO A 375 12.80 13.30 -18.20
CA PRO A 375 11.97 12.18 -18.63
C PRO A 375 11.05 11.68 -17.50
N VAL A 376 9.81 11.36 -17.84
CA VAL A 376 8.76 10.91 -16.93
C VAL A 376 8.16 9.60 -17.42
N MET A 377 8.13 8.60 -16.55
CA MET A 377 7.22 7.46 -16.67
C MET A 377 6.11 7.65 -15.64
N ALA A 378 4.87 7.84 -16.10
CA ALA A 378 3.70 7.98 -15.26
C ALA A 378 2.68 6.89 -15.59
N VAL A 379 2.42 6.02 -14.63
CA VAL A 379 1.60 4.82 -14.86
C VAL A 379 0.58 4.61 -13.77
N ASN A 380 -0.52 3.93 -14.13
CA ASN A 380 -1.59 3.64 -13.17
C ASN A 380 -2.32 2.34 -13.55
N GLY A 381 -2.96 1.70 -12.58
CA GLY A 381 -3.85 0.56 -12.78
C GLY A 381 -5.26 1.01 -13.19
N GLU A 382 -5.87 0.32 -14.17
CA GLU A 382 -7.25 0.59 -14.63
C GLU A 382 -8.27 0.53 -13.49
N LYS A 383 -8.07 -0.42 -12.56
CA LYS A 383 -8.96 -0.65 -11.41
C LYS A 383 -8.50 0.07 -10.14
N ASP A 384 -7.63 1.04 -10.26
CA ASP A 384 -7.23 1.86 -9.13
C ASP A 384 -8.41 2.74 -8.65
N VAL A 385 -8.92 2.42 -7.45
CA VAL A 385 -10.02 3.15 -6.81
C VAL A 385 -9.54 4.20 -5.81
N GLN A 386 -8.23 4.29 -5.56
CA GLN A 386 -7.63 5.29 -4.67
C GLN A 386 -7.15 6.52 -5.44
N VAL A 387 -6.47 6.31 -6.58
CA VAL A 387 -6.03 7.35 -7.50
C VAL A 387 -6.47 6.95 -8.89
N ALA A 388 -7.70 7.29 -9.28
CA ALA A 388 -8.30 6.84 -10.54
C ALA A 388 -7.40 7.11 -11.75
N ALA A 389 -7.16 6.08 -12.57
CA ALA A 389 -6.21 6.14 -13.69
C ALA A 389 -6.52 7.26 -14.67
N LYS A 390 -7.76 7.28 -15.20
CA LYS A 390 -8.13 8.16 -16.30
C LYS A 390 -7.92 9.66 -16.02
N PRO A 391 -8.43 10.28 -14.94
CA PRO A 391 -8.27 11.72 -14.72
C PRO A 391 -6.80 12.10 -14.49
N ASN A 392 -5.99 11.23 -13.86
CA ASN A 392 -4.60 11.50 -13.56
C ASN A 392 -3.70 11.35 -14.79
N LEU A 393 -3.84 10.26 -15.55
CA LEU A 393 -3.06 10.05 -16.76
C LEU A 393 -3.43 11.06 -17.86
N ASP A 394 -4.70 11.45 -17.98
CA ASP A 394 -5.11 12.51 -18.91
C ASP A 394 -4.54 13.88 -18.51
N ALA A 395 -4.43 14.15 -17.21
CA ALA A 395 -3.75 15.35 -16.72
C ALA A 395 -2.26 15.34 -17.09
N PHE A 396 -1.55 14.23 -16.91
CA PHE A 396 -0.16 14.10 -17.34
C PHE A 396 0.01 14.28 -18.84
N ARG A 397 -0.81 13.64 -19.67
CA ARG A 397 -0.77 13.79 -21.15
C ARG A 397 -0.95 15.24 -21.60
N ARG A 398 -1.80 15.99 -20.91
CA ARG A 398 -2.12 17.38 -21.24
C ARG A 398 -1.06 18.37 -20.71
N LEU A 399 -0.47 18.10 -19.55
CA LEU A 399 0.30 19.10 -18.81
C LEU A 399 1.81 18.92 -18.91
N LEU A 400 2.29 17.69 -19.10
CA LEU A 400 3.72 17.44 -19.23
C LEU A 400 4.28 18.15 -20.47
N PRO A 401 5.44 18.82 -20.34
CA PRO A 401 6.15 19.30 -21.51
C PRO A 401 6.49 18.16 -22.47
N ALA A 402 6.52 18.47 -23.75
CA ALA A 402 6.86 17.50 -24.78
C ALA A 402 8.27 16.94 -24.56
N ASN A 403 8.36 15.63 -24.36
CA ASN A 403 9.60 14.89 -24.24
C ASN A 403 9.38 13.50 -24.86
N LYS A 404 10.24 13.12 -25.82
CA LYS A 404 10.13 11.84 -26.54
C LYS A 404 10.32 10.62 -25.62
N LEU A 405 10.89 10.82 -24.45
CA LEU A 405 11.16 9.79 -23.46
C LEU A 405 10.02 9.67 -22.43
N ASN A 406 9.02 10.54 -22.48
CA ASN A 406 7.86 10.39 -21.60
C ASN A 406 7.05 9.16 -21.98
N LEU A 407 6.68 8.36 -20.97
CA LEU A 407 5.80 7.20 -21.08
C LEU A 407 4.62 7.38 -20.14
N ILE A 408 3.41 7.41 -20.68
CA ILE A 408 2.18 7.51 -19.90
C ILE A 408 1.30 6.32 -20.25
N ARG A 409 1.14 5.39 -19.31
CA ARG A 409 0.48 4.11 -19.56
C ARG A 409 -0.52 3.75 -18.46
N GLU A 410 -1.66 3.17 -18.88
CA GLU A 410 -2.63 2.51 -18.03
C GLU A 410 -2.48 1.01 -18.18
N TYR A 411 -2.50 0.26 -17.05
CA TYR A 411 -2.43 -1.20 -17.05
C TYR A 411 -3.80 -1.78 -16.77
N ALA A 412 -4.30 -2.57 -17.70
CA ALA A 412 -5.61 -3.21 -17.59
C ALA A 412 -5.67 -4.19 -16.41
N GLY A 413 -6.76 -4.18 -15.68
CA GLY A 413 -7.04 -5.12 -14.59
C GLY A 413 -6.23 -4.94 -13.31
N LEU A 414 -5.34 -3.94 -13.21
CA LEU A 414 -4.50 -3.69 -12.05
C LEU A 414 -5.12 -2.68 -11.07
N ASN A 415 -4.90 -2.90 -9.77
CA ASN A 415 -5.31 -2.00 -8.68
C ASN A 415 -4.25 -0.93 -8.36
N HIS A 416 -4.43 -0.22 -7.24
CA HIS A 416 -3.49 0.82 -6.77
C HIS A 416 -2.08 0.31 -6.46
N LEU A 417 -1.93 -0.95 -6.03
CA LEU A 417 -0.64 -1.61 -5.79
C LEU A 417 -0.10 -2.31 -7.05
N PHE A 418 -0.76 -2.13 -8.19
CA PHE A 418 -0.43 -2.82 -9.45
C PHE A 418 -0.54 -4.34 -9.36
N GLN A 419 -1.46 -4.86 -8.57
CA GLN A 419 -1.83 -6.27 -8.50
C GLN A 419 -2.98 -6.56 -9.47
N HIS A 420 -3.01 -7.72 -10.11
CA HIS A 420 -4.19 -8.21 -10.81
C HIS A 420 -5.32 -8.44 -9.80
N CYS A 421 -6.47 -7.85 -10.04
CA CYS A 421 -7.55 -7.78 -9.06
C CYS A 421 -8.93 -7.94 -9.69
N THR A 422 -9.93 -8.16 -8.83
CA THR A 422 -11.33 -8.25 -9.25
C THR A 422 -12.02 -6.88 -9.15
N THR A 423 -11.94 -6.23 -8.00
CA THR A 423 -12.69 -5.01 -7.69
C THR A 423 -11.83 -3.75 -7.62
N GLY A 424 -10.52 -3.89 -7.42
CA GLY A 424 -9.59 -2.81 -7.14
C GLY A 424 -9.70 -2.22 -5.73
N LYS A 425 -10.58 -2.76 -4.87
CA LYS A 425 -10.79 -2.25 -3.52
C LYS A 425 -9.67 -2.72 -2.57
N PRO A 426 -9.25 -1.88 -1.60
CA PRO A 426 -8.23 -2.28 -0.61
C PRO A 426 -8.59 -3.53 0.20
N THR A 427 -9.87 -3.85 0.29
CA THR A 427 -10.36 -5.05 1.03
C THR A 427 -9.92 -6.38 0.41
N GLU A 428 -9.50 -6.40 -0.87
CA GLU A 428 -9.00 -7.62 -1.51
C GLU A 428 -7.46 -7.72 -1.54
N TYR A 429 -6.72 -6.61 -1.29
CA TYR A 429 -5.27 -6.57 -1.46
C TYR A 429 -4.54 -7.67 -0.69
N ARG A 430 -4.90 -7.86 0.57
CA ARG A 430 -4.28 -8.87 1.43
C ARG A 430 -4.46 -10.30 0.92
N GLN A 431 -5.58 -10.60 0.23
CA GLN A 431 -5.88 -11.93 -0.30
C GLN A 431 -5.24 -12.22 -1.64
N ILE A 432 -4.71 -11.22 -2.32
CA ILE A 432 -3.99 -11.38 -3.59
C ILE A 432 -2.58 -11.87 -3.26
N ASP A 433 -2.11 -12.96 -3.90
CA ASP A 433 -0.75 -13.47 -3.67
C ASP A 433 0.32 -12.63 -4.39
N GLU A 434 -0.05 -12.02 -5.51
CA GLU A 434 0.80 -11.12 -6.28
C GLU A 434 1.06 -9.83 -5.51
N THR A 435 2.33 -9.47 -5.32
CA THR A 435 2.72 -8.22 -4.68
C THR A 435 2.68 -7.04 -5.65
N ILE A 436 3.16 -7.27 -6.88
CA ILE A 436 3.12 -6.29 -7.98
C ILE A 436 3.24 -7.04 -9.31
N SER A 437 2.53 -6.58 -10.36
CA SER A 437 2.65 -7.17 -11.69
C SER A 437 4.07 -7.05 -12.25
N PHE A 438 4.66 -8.18 -12.65
CA PHE A 438 5.97 -8.18 -13.30
C PHE A 438 5.99 -7.45 -14.64
N GLU A 439 4.85 -7.29 -15.32
CA GLU A 439 4.77 -6.44 -16.53
C GLU A 439 5.14 -4.99 -16.20
N VAL A 440 4.61 -4.46 -15.10
CA VAL A 440 4.90 -3.09 -14.65
C VAL A 440 6.38 -2.95 -14.29
N VAL A 441 6.93 -3.91 -13.54
CA VAL A 441 8.34 -3.90 -13.12
C VAL A 441 9.27 -3.99 -14.33
N GLN A 442 8.94 -4.84 -15.30
CA GLN A 442 9.72 -4.98 -16.55
C GLN A 442 9.71 -3.69 -17.37
N ASP A 443 8.55 -3.06 -17.52
CA ASP A 443 8.44 -1.78 -18.22
C ASP A 443 9.28 -0.67 -17.55
N ILE A 444 9.30 -0.62 -16.20
CA ILE A 444 10.15 0.32 -15.44
C ILE A 444 11.62 0.08 -15.77
N ILE A 445 12.07 -1.18 -15.74
CA ILE A 445 13.44 -1.58 -16.04
C ILE A 445 13.84 -1.16 -17.47
N ASP A 446 13.01 -1.53 -18.43
CA ASP A 446 13.28 -1.27 -19.85
C ASP A 446 13.27 0.23 -20.15
N TRP A 447 12.36 0.97 -19.55
CA TRP A 447 12.30 2.41 -19.71
C TRP A 447 13.52 3.10 -19.10
N ILE A 448 13.93 2.77 -17.87
CA ILE A 448 15.15 3.35 -17.25
C ILE A 448 16.38 3.03 -18.08
N LYS A 449 16.51 1.81 -18.61
CA LYS A 449 17.63 1.42 -19.47
C LYS A 449 17.64 2.13 -20.81
N SER A 450 16.50 2.58 -21.31
CA SER A 450 16.38 3.33 -22.56
C SER A 450 16.81 4.80 -22.43
N LEU A 451 16.91 5.31 -21.20
CA LEU A 451 17.29 6.69 -20.95
C LEU A 451 18.75 6.95 -21.38
N PRO A 452 19.04 8.11 -22.02
CA PRO A 452 20.40 8.46 -22.40
C PRO A 452 21.29 8.61 -21.15
N ALA A 453 22.54 8.23 -21.29
CA ALA A 453 23.51 8.56 -20.24
C ALA A 453 23.57 10.11 -20.07
N PRO A 454 23.74 10.60 -18.83
CA PRO A 454 23.83 12.04 -18.61
C PRO A 454 24.94 12.64 -19.50
N ASN A 455 24.61 13.73 -20.16
CA ASN A 455 25.63 14.52 -20.84
C ASN A 455 26.65 14.96 -19.78
N LYS A 456 27.93 14.70 -20.03
CA LYS A 456 29.04 15.09 -19.17
C LYS A 456 29.14 16.60 -19.04
#